data_9350da7fc36df3a36afd348a8b8d3756
#
_entry.id   9350da7fc36df3a36afd348a8b8d3756
#
_cell.length_a   1.000
_cell.length_b   1.000
_cell.length_c   1.000
_cell.angle_alpha   90.00
_cell.angle_beta   90.00
_cell.angle_gamma   90.00
#
_symmetry.space_group_name_H-M   'P 1'
#
loop_
_entity.id
_entity.type
_entity.pdbx_description
1 polymer ?
#
loop_
_entity_poly.entity_id
_entity_poly.type
_entity_poly.pdbx_seq_one_letter_code
_entity_poly.pdbx_strand_id
1 'polypeptide(L)'
;MPHSILIVEDDLTFATMLKTWLGKKGFSVDTASSNARARKQLDAQPYDLVLSDLRLPDQDGIFLLSWMKEQKYNIPLIIMTGYADIQSAVQAIKHGASDYISKPIQPDELLKKINEALQNKALPTPVGIEKNTVAPKASKNKAVPQSATVPPSNFLEGESEAARQLYNYVGLVAPTPMSVLINGASGTGKEYVAHRIHQLSKRADKPFIAIDCGSIPKELAASEFFGHVKGSFTGALNDKPGAFVEANGGTLFLDEIGNLSYEVQIQLLRALQERRIRPVGSNKEIEVDVRLVSATNENLQQAIEKGNFREDLYHRINEFTLRMPALKERQEDILLFANFFLDQANRELDRQLIGFDTAASQALQTYSWPGNLRQLKNIVKRATLLAQSNFITLAELGYELQEPIRSAGPQTFSLHDEAAEKKRILEALKQTGNNKSKAAILLGIDRKTLYNKLKLYDIQ
;
A
#
# COMPACT_ATOMS: atom_id res chain seq x y z
N MET A 1 43.17 -3.86 -6.94
CA MET A 1 42.39 -4.07 -8.18
C MET A 1 40.92 -3.89 -7.81
N PRO A 2 40.08 -3.39 -8.70
CA PRO A 2 38.65 -3.31 -8.40
C PRO A 2 38.06 -4.71 -8.19
N HIS A 3 37.21 -4.88 -7.19
CA HIS A 3 36.50 -6.16 -6.97
C HIS A 3 35.55 -6.45 -8.13
N SER A 4 35.52 -7.73 -8.55
CA SER A 4 34.75 -8.22 -9.69
C SER A 4 33.43 -8.80 -9.22
N ILE A 5 32.32 -8.29 -9.70
CA ILE A 5 30.95 -8.69 -9.31
C ILE A 5 30.21 -9.24 -10.53
N LEU A 6 29.57 -10.40 -10.37
CA LEU A 6 28.65 -10.96 -11.35
C LEU A 6 27.21 -10.69 -10.91
N ILE A 7 26.44 -10.00 -11.75
CA ILE A 7 24.99 -9.79 -11.55
C ILE A 7 24.25 -10.82 -12.41
N VAL A 8 23.36 -11.59 -11.79
CA VAL A 8 22.49 -12.56 -12.47
C VAL A 8 21.05 -12.08 -12.37
N GLU A 9 20.53 -11.58 -13.49
CA GLU A 9 19.24 -10.86 -13.54
C GLU A 9 18.68 -11.00 -14.96
N ASP A 10 17.42 -11.40 -15.09
CA ASP A 10 16.74 -11.58 -16.38
C ASP A 10 16.22 -10.25 -16.96
N ASP A 11 15.89 -9.28 -16.10
CA ASP A 11 15.63 -7.91 -16.55
C ASP A 11 16.96 -7.23 -16.97
N LEU A 12 17.20 -7.22 -18.28
CA LEU A 12 18.40 -6.65 -18.87
C LEU A 12 18.58 -5.17 -18.55
N THR A 13 17.48 -4.46 -18.33
CA THR A 13 17.52 -3.03 -18.06
C THR A 13 17.93 -2.79 -16.62
N PHE A 14 17.34 -3.50 -15.69
CA PHE A 14 17.72 -3.45 -14.28
C PHE A 14 19.20 -3.89 -14.10
N ALA A 15 19.59 -4.99 -14.74
CA ALA A 15 20.99 -5.45 -14.73
C ALA A 15 21.97 -4.39 -15.25
N THR A 16 21.62 -3.69 -16.35
CA THR A 16 22.47 -2.65 -16.96
C THR A 16 22.58 -1.42 -16.06
N MET A 17 21.47 -1.01 -15.43
CA MET A 17 21.47 0.11 -14.48
C MET A 17 22.32 -0.19 -13.26
N LEU A 18 22.14 -1.38 -12.67
CA LEU A 18 22.89 -1.80 -11.50
C LEU A 18 24.38 -1.93 -11.82
N LYS A 19 24.73 -2.48 -13.00
CA LYS A 19 26.10 -2.51 -13.53
C LYS A 19 26.70 -1.11 -13.62
N THR A 20 25.99 -0.16 -14.23
CA THR A 20 26.46 1.22 -14.40
C THR A 20 26.68 1.91 -13.06
N TRP A 21 25.76 1.71 -12.13
CA TRP A 21 25.84 2.32 -10.81
C TRP A 21 26.99 1.74 -9.97
N LEU A 22 27.13 0.41 -9.90
CA LEU A 22 28.26 -0.23 -9.21
C LEU A 22 29.59 0.10 -9.88
N GLY A 23 29.64 0.22 -11.21
CA GLY A 23 30.81 0.68 -11.94
C GLY A 23 31.26 2.08 -11.50
N LYS A 24 30.33 3.02 -11.30
CA LYS A 24 30.63 4.36 -10.74
C LYS A 24 31.14 4.31 -9.30
N LYS A 25 30.86 3.23 -8.56
CA LYS A 25 31.36 3.01 -7.20
C LYS A 25 32.71 2.28 -7.15
N GLY A 26 33.30 1.97 -8.33
CA GLY A 26 34.64 1.40 -8.43
C GLY A 26 34.69 -0.12 -8.54
N PHE A 27 33.58 -0.79 -8.77
CA PHE A 27 33.52 -2.24 -8.98
C PHE A 27 33.65 -2.58 -10.49
N SER A 28 34.27 -3.72 -10.81
CA SER A 28 34.18 -4.33 -12.14
C SER A 28 32.95 -5.23 -12.18
N VAL A 29 32.02 -5.01 -13.11
CA VAL A 29 30.72 -5.68 -13.09
C VAL A 29 30.37 -6.31 -14.42
N ASP A 30 30.04 -7.61 -14.39
CA ASP A 30 29.47 -8.34 -15.49
C ASP A 30 28.03 -8.75 -15.21
N THR A 31 27.26 -9.03 -16.26
CA THR A 31 25.85 -9.41 -16.18
C THR A 31 25.55 -10.71 -16.88
N ALA A 32 24.69 -11.54 -16.30
CA ALA A 32 24.17 -12.76 -16.90
C ALA A 32 22.64 -12.74 -16.79
N SER A 33 21.93 -13.10 -17.86
CA SER A 33 20.45 -13.06 -17.89
C SER A 33 19.79 -14.40 -17.52
N SER A 34 20.56 -15.39 -17.06
CA SER A 34 20.05 -16.71 -16.64
C SER A 34 21.12 -17.50 -15.88
N ASN A 35 20.71 -18.51 -15.14
CA ASN A 35 21.61 -19.44 -14.47
C ASN A 35 22.62 -20.09 -15.43
N ALA A 36 22.19 -20.52 -16.62
CA ALA A 36 23.06 -21.16 -17.59
C ALA A 36 24.18 -20.22 -18.05
N ARG A 37 23.88 -18.91 -18.24
CA ARG A 37 24.92 -17.91 -18.61
C ARG A 37 25.82 -17.60 -17.42
N ALA A 38 25.25 -17.49 -16.22
CA ALA A 38 26.04 -17.25 -15.02
C ALA A 38 27.10 -18.35 -14.78
N ARG A 39 26.71 -19.61 -14.92
CA ARG A 39 27.66 -20.74 -14.82
C ARG A 39 28.81 -20.65 -15.83
N LYS A 40 28.49 -20.39 -17.09
CA LYS A 40 29.55 -20.24 -18.13
C LYS A 40 30.50 -19.10 -17.79
N GLN A 41 30.02 -18.01 -17.21
CA GLN A 41 30.89 -16.89 -16.82
C GLN A 41 31.73 -17.23 -15.60
N LEU A 42 31.14 -17.91 -14.59
CA LEU A 42 31.84 -18.36 -13.39
C LEU A 42 32.96 -19.37 -13.73
N ASP A 43 32.77 -20.21 -14.77
CA ASP A 43 33.78 -21.14 -15.26
C ASP A 43 34.86 -20.42 -16.08
N ALA A 44 34.54 -19.28 -16.71
CA ALA A 44 35.45 -18.58 -17.63
C ALA A 44 36.37 -17.58 -16.92
N GLN A 45 35.94 -16.96 -15.81
CA GLN A 45 36.72 -15.94 -15.12
C GLN A 45 36.37 -15.87 -13.63
N PRO A 46 37.29 -15.43 -12.76
CA PRO A 46 37.06 -15.33 -11.34
C PRO A 46 36.20 -14.09 -10.98
N TYR A 47 35.30 -14.26 -10.04
CA TYR A 47 34.52 -13.19 -9.41
C TYR A 47 34.75 -13.16 -7.92
N ASP A 48 34.56 -11.97 -7.31
CA ASP A 48 34.67 -11.78 -5.87
C ASP A 48 33.34 -11.91 -5.17
N LEU A 49 32.24 -11.61 -5.90
CA LEU A 49 30.86 -11.63 -5.38
C LEU A 49 29.89 -11.95 -6.52
N VAL A 50 28.80 -12.65 -6.18
CA VAL A 50 27.63 -12.84 -7.06
C VAL A 50 26.41 -12.17 -6.46
N LEU A 51 25.72 -11.32 -7.24
CA LEU A 51 24.39 -10.80 -6.95
C LEU A 51 23.39 -11.54 -7.85
N SER A 52 22.51 -12.35 -7.31
CA SER A 52 21.59 -13.14 -8.11
C SER A 52 20.14 -12.79 -7.78
N ASP A 53 19.30 -12.56 -8.82
CA ASP A 53 17.87 -12.60 -8.61
C ASP A 53 17.46 -13.98 -8.10
N LEU A 54 16.44 -13.98 -7.23
CA LEU A 54 15.82 -15.20 -6.77
C LEU A 54 15.06 -15.90 -7.90
N ARG A 55 14.33 -15.14 -8.72
CA ARG A 55 13.53 -15.67 -9.84
C ARG A 55 14.22 -15.44 -11.17
N LEU A 56 14.72 -16.51 -11.76
CA LEU A 56 15.33 -16.49 -13.08
C LEU A 56 14.54 -17.39 -14.03
N PRO A 57 14.58 -17.14 -15.36
CA PRO A 57 13.70 -17.81 -16.32
C PRO A 57 13.95 -19.32 -16.49
N ASP A 58 15.15 -19.78 -16.20
CA ASP A 58 15.56 -21.17 -16.34
C ASP A 58 15.52 -21.96 -15.03
N GLN A 59 15.94 -21.38 -13.90
CA GLN A 59 15.91 -21.96 -12.54
C GLN A 59 16.09 -20.84 -11.54
N ASP A 60 15.64 -21.01 -10.28
CA ASP A 60 15.79 -19.97 -9.26
C ASP A 60 17.24 -19.74 -8.82
N GLY A 61 17.50 -18.59 -8.16
CA GLY A 61 18.82 -18.22 -7.66
C GLY A 61 19.37 -19.17 -6.59
N ILE A 62 18.51 -19.91 -5.88
CA ILE A 62 18.90 -20.92 -4.91
C ILE A 62 19.56 -22.11 -5.61
N PHE A 63 19.11 -22.41 -6.81
CA PHE A 63 19.73 -23.47 -7.61
C PHE A 63 21.17 -23.09 -8.04
N LEU A 64 21.41 -21.82 -8.41
CA LEU A 64 22.76 -21.32 -8.70
C LEU A 64 23.66 -21.47 -7.45
N LEU A 65 23.17 -21.10 -6.29
CA LEU A 65 23.89 -21.24 -5.02
C LEU A 65 24.26 -22.71 -4.73
N SER A 66 23.30 -23.64 -4.94
CA SER A 66 23.53 -25.07 -4.73
C SER A 66 24.59 -25.60 -5.68
N TRP A 67 24.52 -25.24 -6.96
CA TRP A 67 25.53 -25.61 -7.96
C TRP A 67 26.91 -25.03 -7.64
N MET A 68 27.01 -23.75 -7.23
CA MET A 68 28.27 -23.15 -6.81
C MET A 68 28.92 -23.90 -5.67
N LYS A 69 28.15 -24.41 -4.71
CA LYS A 69 28.64 -25.23 -3.61
C LYS A 69 29.13 -26.60 -4.07
N GLU A 70 28.39 -27.27 -4.95
CA GLU A 70 28.79 -28.56 -5.53
C GLU A 70 30.12 -28.44 -6.28
N GLN A 71 30.31 -27.34 -7.01
CA GLN A 71 31.55 -27.03 -7.70
C GLN A 71 32.66 -26.47 -6.79
N LYS A 72 32.39 -26.33 -5.49
CA LYS A 72 33.30 -25.79 -4.45
C LYS A 72 33.78 -24.36 -4.72
N TYR A 73 32.94 -23.52 -5.36
CA TYR A 73 33.19 -22.10 -5.43
C TYR A 73 33.10 -21.46 -4.05
N ASN A 74 34.15 -20.79 -3.62
CA ASN A 74 34.16 -20.02 -2.35
C ASN A 74 33.93 -18.53 -2.65
N ILE A 75 32.82 -18.24 -3.34
CA ILE A 75 32.41 -16.88 -3.73
C ILE A 75 31.14 -16.56 -2.98
N PRO A 76 31.07 -15.44 -2.19
CA PRO A 76 29.85 -15.03 -1.53
C PRO A 76 28.76 -14.72 -2.55
N LEU A 77 27.53 -15.15 -2.27
CA LEU A 77 26.36 -14.90 -3.08
C LEU A 77 25.32 -14.17 -2.24
N ILE A 78 24.85 -13.02 -2.75
CA ILE A 78 23.74 -12.24 -2.19
C ILE A 78 22.53 -12.43 -3.11
N ILE A 79 21.40 -12.80 -2.53
CA ILE A 79 20.14 -12.95 -3.27
C ILE A 79 19.42 -11.60 -3.35
N MET A 80 19.04 -11.19 -4.55
CA MET A 80 18.10 -10.09 -4.78
C MET A 80 16.69 -10.68 -4.90
N THR A 81 15.72 -10.14 -4.16
CA THR A 81 14.37 -10.72 -4.11
C THR A 81 13.29 -9.65 -4.15
N GLY A 82 12.18 -9.93 -4.84
CA GLY A 82 10.97 -9.10 -4.75
C GLY A 82 10.20 -9.32 -3.44
N TYR A 83 9.30 -8.42 -3.11
CA TYR A 83 8.55 -8.40 -1.85
C TYR A 83 7.76 -9.68 -1.53
N ALA A 84 7.36 -10.44 -2.53
CA ALA A 84 6.57 -11.65 -2.33
C ALA A 84 7.41 -12.87 -1.87
N ASP A 85 8.74 -12.78 -1.84
CA ASP A 85 9.64 -13.93 -1.74
C ASP A 85 10.58 -13.90 -0.52
N ILE A 86 10.27 -13.11 0.51
CA ILE A 86 11.12 -13.02 1.73
C ILE A 86 11.28 -14.38 2.42
N GLN A 87 10.24 -15.23 2.42
CA GLN A 87 10.36 -16.58 2.97
C GLN A 87 11.37 -17.43 2.19
N SER A 88 11.43 -17.26 0.87
CA SER A 88 12.42 -17.93 0.01
C SER A 88 13.83 -17.34 0.22
N ALA A 89 13.94 -16.04 0.51
CA ALA A 89 15.22 -15.43 0.89
C ALA A 89 15.78 -15.99 2.20
N VAL A 90 14.93 -16.21 3.22
CA VAL A 90 15.32 -16.89 4.47
C VAL A 90 15.75 -18.33 4.20
N GLN A 91 15.12 -19.03 3.26
CA GLN A 91 15.59 -20.35 2.83
C GLN A 91 16.96 -20.25 2.12
N ALA A 92 17.20 -19.26 1.28
CA ALA A 92 18.49 -19.05 0.64
C ALA A 92 19.63 -18.89 1.65
N ILE A 93 19.42 -18.15 2.74
CA ILE A 93 20.38 -18.06 3.86
C ILE A 93 20.63 -19.42 4.50
N LYS A 94 19.59 -20.22 4.75
CA LYS A 94 19.73 -21.59 5.26
C LYS A 94 20.49 -22.50 4.29
N HIS A 95 20.36 -22.24 2.99
CA HIS A 95 21.14 -22.90 1.93
C HIS A 95 22.55 -22.32 1.79
N GLY A 96 22.90 -21.26 2.55
CA GLY A 96 24.24 -20.68 2.67
C GLY A 96 24.53 -19.54 1.72
N ALA A 97 23.54 -18.79 1.31
CA ALA A 97 23.73 -17.45 0.77
C ALA A 97 24.38 -16.57 1.86
N SER A 98 25.24 -15.63 1.44
CA SER A 98 25.92 -14.72 2.37
C SER A 98 24.95 -13.71 2.94
N ASP A 99 24.00 -13.24 2.15
CA ASP A 99 22.93 -12.32 2.55
C ASP A 99 21.82 -12.27 1.48
N TYR A 100 20.77 -11.50 1.76
CA TYR A 100 19.75 -11.16 0.77
C TYR A 100 19.46 -9.65 0.78
N ILE A 101 18.91 -9.12 -0.31
CA ILE A 101 18.45 -7.74 -0.42
C ILE A 101 17.11 -7.70 -1.14
N SER A 102 16.18 -6.90 -0.61
CA SER A 102 14.86 -6.73 -1.23
C SER A 102 14.90 -5.70 -2.36
N LYS A 103 14.21 -6.00 -3.46
CA LYS A 103 13.94 -5.04 -4.54
C LYS A 103 12.68 -4.22 -4.17
N PRO A 104 12.65 -2.89 -4.44
CA PRO A 104 13.71 -2.04 -5.00
C PRO A 104 14.87 -1.84 -4.02
N ILE A 105 16.08 -1.82 -4.60
CA ILE A 105 17.32 -1.84 -3.84
C ILE A 105 17.61 -0.47 -3.22
N GLN A 106 17.92 -0.45 -1.92
CA GLN A 106 18.48 0.74 -1.26
C GLN A 106 20.00 0.81 -1.51
N PRO A 107 20.54 1.94 -2.05
CA PRO A 107 21.94 2.03 -2.47
C PRO A 107 22.92 1.76 -1.34
N ASP A 108 22.68 2.34 -0.17
CA ASP A 108 23.58 2.22 0.98
C ASP A 108 23.53 0.83 1.59
N GLU A 109 22.34 0.22 1.63
CA GLU A 109 22.18 -1.16 2.08
C GLU A 109 22.91 -2.14 1.16
N LEU A 110 22.77 -1.98 -0.16
CA LEU A 110 23.49 -2.81 -1.12
C LEU A 110 25.01 -2.69 -0.97
N LEU A 111 25.53 -1.46 -0.88
CA LEU A 111 26.97 -1.23 -0.70
C LEU A 111 27.47 -1.82 0.63
N LYS A 112 26.71 -1.66 1.70
CA LYS A 112 27.04 -2.23 3.01
C LYS A 112 27.13 -3.74 2.92
N LYS A 113 26.12 -4.41 2.38
CA LYS A 113 26.08 -5.89 2.24
C LYS A 113 27.17 -6.42 1.30
N ILE A 114 27.47 -5.73 0.19
CA ILE A 114 28.58 -6.06 -0.68
C ILE A 114 29.91 -5.99 0.08
N ASN A 115 30.16 -4.89 0.81
CA ASN A 115 31.41 -4.71 1.55
C ASN A 115 31.56 -5.75 2.68
N GLU A 116 30.50 -6.05 3.41
CA GLU A 116 30.50 -7.08 4.46
C GLU A 116 30.77 -8.48 3.87
N ALA A 117 30.15 -8.82 2.74
CA ALA A 117 30.37 -10.10 2.07
C ALA A 117 31.81 -10.25 1.54
N LEU A 118 32.40 -9.18 1.01
CA LEU A 118 33.77 -9.15 0.52
C LEU A 118 34.79 -9.23 1.67
N GLN A 119 34.49 -8.61 2.84
CA GLN A 119 35.36 -8.68 4.04
C GLN A 119 35.35 -10.06 4.70
N ASN A 120 34.19 -10.71 4.76
CA ASN A 120 34.03 -12.05 5.36
C ASN A 120 34.76 -13.15 4.55
N LYS A 121 35.09 -12.92 3.29
CA LYS A 121 35.93 -13.79 2.46
C LYS A 121 37.39 -13.89 3.00
N ALA A 122 37.82 -12.93 3.84
CA ALA A 122 39.21 -12.82 4.34
C ALA A 122 39.49 -13.58 5.65
N LEU A 123 38.49 -14.20 6.30
CA LEU A 123 38.67 -14.93 7.57
C LEU A 123 38.00 -16.32 7.52
N PRO A 124 38.77 -17.42 7.59
CA PRO A 124 38.19 -18.75 7.82
C PRO A 124 37.91 -18.91 9.31
N THR A 125 36.66 -18.87 9.75
CA THR A 125 36.28 -19.22 11.12
C THR A 125 35.47 -20.51 11.13
N PRO A 126 35.91 -21.52 11.90
CA PRO A 126 35.07 -22.66 12.21
C PRO A 126 34.22 -22.34 13.44
N VAL A 127 32.93 -22.15 13.24
CA VAL A 127 31.99 -22.12 14.37
C VAL A 127 31.30 -23.47 14.48
N GLY A 128 31.66 -24.18 15.54
CA GLY A 128 31.00 -25.41 15.98
C GLY A 128 29.57 -25.09 16.45
N ILE A 129 28.61 -25.77 15.88
CA ILE A 129 27.23 -25.77 16.36
C ILE A 129 27.03 -27.07 17.14
N GLU A 130 26.77 -26.91 18.43
CA GLU A 130 26.31 -28.00 19.31
C GLU A 130 24.99 -28.57 18.76
N LYS A 131 25.02 -29.90 18.62
CA LYS A 131 23.85 -30.71 18.25
C LYS A 131 22.93 -30.81 19.45
N ASN A 132 21.76 -30.26 19.38
CA ASN A 132 20.62 -30.76 20.18
C ASN A 132 19.66 -31.48 19.24
N THR A 133 19.74 -32.79 19.30
CA THR A 133 18.86 -33.74 18.61
C THR A 133 17.52 -33.84 19.33
N VAL A 134 16.46 -33.44 18.68
CA VAL A 134 15.12 -34.00 18.92
C VAL A 134 14.48 -34.28 17.53
N ALA A 135 14.35 -35.56 17.28
CA ALA A 135 13.67 -36.05 16.07
C ALA A 135 12.14 -35.95 16.21
N PRO A 136 11.40 -35.50 15.23
CA PRO A 136 9.99 -35.81 15.08
C PRO A 136 9.77 -36.88 14.01
N LYS A 137 8.92 -37.82 14.37
CA LYS A 137 8.45 -38.97 13.60
C LYS A 137 7.82 -38.57 12.27
N ALA A 138 8.11 -39.36 11.25
CA ALA A 138 7.50 -39.33 9.94
C ALA A 138 5.97 -39.46 10.00
N SER A 139 5.26 -38.53 9.39
CA SER A 139 3.87 -38.66 8.98
C SER A 139 3.76 -38.51 7.46
N LYS A 140 3.04 -39.44 6.87
CA LYS A 140 2.95 -39.74 5.44
C LYS A 140 2.36 -38.61 4.61
N ASN A 141 2.97 -38.39 3.47
CA ASN A 141 2.54 -37.56 2.34
C ASN A 141 1.05 -37.68 1.98
N LYS A 142 0.37 -36.56 1.91
CA LYS A 142 -0.71 -36.31 0.93
C LYS A 142 -0.24 -35.23 0.00
N ALA A 143 -0.28 -35.51 -1.30
CA ALA A 143 0.07 -34.62 -2.38
C ALA A 143 -0.75 -33.33 -2.30
N VAL A 144 -0.04 -32.19 -2.29
CA VAL A 144 -0.62 -30.87 -2.46
C VAL A 144 -0.80 -30.64 -3.97
N PRO A 145 -1.95 -30.18 -4.45
CA PRO A 145 -2.14 -29.85 -5.85
C PRO A 145 -1.22 -28.68 -6.24
N GLN A 146 -0.58 -28.79 -7.39
CA GLN A 146 0.19 -27.74 -8.03
C GLN A 146 -0.64 -26.47 -8.10
N SER A 147 -0.16 -25.41 -7.46
CA SER A 147 -0.78 -24.09 -7.51
C SER A 147 -0.71 -23.54 -8.93
N ALA A 148 -1.89 -23.26 -9.48
CA ALA A 148 -2.05 -22.46 -10.67
C ALA A 148 -1.26 -21.14 -10.50
N THR A 149 -0.56 -20.74 -11.56
CA THR A 149 0.12 -19.45 -11.69
C THR A 149 -0.89 -18.32 -11.45
N VAL A 150 -0.87 -17.76 -10.25
CA VAL A 150 -1.63 -16.57 -9.91
C VAL A 150 -0.98 -15.41 -10.67
N PRO A 151 -1.73 -14.60 -11.44
CA PRO A 151 -1.19 -13.39 -12.05
C PRO A 151 -0.64 -12.48 -10.96
N PRO A 152 0.39 -11.66 -11.24
CA PRO A 152 1.02 -10.81 -10.24
C PRO A 152 -0.06 -9.98 -9.54
N SER A 153 -0.22 -10.18 -8.24
CA SER A 153 -1.22 -9.47 -7.46
C SER A 153 -0.89 -7.98 -7.50
N ASN A 154 -1.81 -7.17 -8.01
CA ASN A 154 -1.67 -5.70 -7.98
C ASN A 154 -1.68 -5.13 -6.55
N PHE A 155 -1.49 -5.97 -5.53
CA PHE A 155 -1.75 -5.68 -4.14
C PHE A 155 -0.68 -6.30 -3.24
N LEU A 156 -0.28 -5.56 -2.21
CA LEU A 156 0.75 -5.93 -1.26
C LEU A 156 0.16 -5.92 0.16
N GLU A 157 0.47 -6.95 0.93
CA GLU A 157 0.15 -7.04 2.36
C GLU A 157 1.34 -6.48 3.17
N GLY A 158 1.04 -5.74 4.26
CA GLY A 158 2.09 -5.24 5.16
C GLY A 158 2.64 -6.37 6.04
N GLU A 159 3.84 -6.17 6.58
CA GLU A 159 4.57 -7.12 7.42
C GLU A 159 4.62 -6.71 8.90
N SER A 160 4.19 -5.50 9.24
CA SER A 160 4.10 -5.00 10.61
C SER A 160 3.18 -5.87 11.47
N GLU A 161 3.37 -5.84 12.79
CA GLU A 161 2.51 -6.58 13.72
C GLU A 161 1.02 -6.21 13.54
N ALA A 162 0.72 -4.92 13.35
CA ALA A 162 -0.64 -4.46 13.09
C ALA A 162 -1.23 -5.02 11.78
N ALA A 163 -0.41 -5.14 10.72
CA ALA A 163 -0.81 -5.75 9.47
C ALA A 163 -1.04 -7.27 9.63
N ARG A 164 -0.14 -7.98 10.31
CA ARG A 164 -0.28 -9.42 10.58
C ARG A 164 -1.56 -9.74 11.35
N GLN A 165 -1.87 -8.96 12.39
CA GLN A 165 -3.12 -9.12 13.13
C GLN A 165 -4.34 -8.91 12.25
N LEU A 166 -4.35 -7.88 11.40
CA LEU A 166 -5.43 -7.63 10.44
C LEU A 166 -5.63 -8.83 9.51
N TYR A 167 -4.56 -9.32 8.87
CA TYR A 167 -4.66 -10.45 7.91
C TYR A 167 -4.99 -11.78 8.58
N ASN A 168 -4.62 -11.99 9.84
CA ASN A 168 -5.09 -13.12 10.64
C ASN A 168 -6.63 -13.07 10.78
N TYR A 169 -7.20 -11.92 11.12
CA TYR A 169 -8.66 -11.75 11.20
C TYR A 169 -9.33 -11.91 9.84
N VAL A 170 -8.71 -11.40 8.77
CA VAL A 170 -9.18 -11.62 7.39
C VAL A 170 -9.25 -13.12 7.07
N GLY A 171 -8.20 -13.88 7.39
CA GLY A 171 -8.15 -15.32 7.19
C GLY A 171 -9.23 -16.09 7.98
N LEU A 172 -9.58 -15.63 9.19
CA LEU A 172 -10.63 -16.23 10.01
C LEU A 172 -12.03 -15.94 9.48
N VAL A 173 -12.31 -14.68 9.05
CA VAL A 173 -13.65 -14.29 8.64
C VAL A 173 -13.95 -14.62 7.17
N ALA A 174 -12.94 -14.71 6.31
CA ALA A 174 -13.14 -14.91 4.88
C ALA A 174 -13.95 -16.19 4.52
N PRO A 175 -13.72 -17.37 5.12
CA PRO A 175 -14.47 -18.58 4.81
C PRO A 175 -15.91 -18.58 5.34
N THR A 176 -16.29 -17.62 6.19
CA THR A 176 -17.63 -17.55 6.81
C THR A 176 -18.61 -16.78 5.93
N PRO A 177 -19.93 -16.95 6.12
CA PRO A 177 -20.94 -16.15 5.43
C PRO A 177 -21.19 -14.79 6.09
N MET A 178 -20.50 -14.45 7.19
CA MET A 178 -20.73 -13.22 7.97
C MET A 178 -20.55 -11.97 7.13
N SER A 179 -21.35 -10.96 7.40
CA SER A 179 -21.16 -9.60 6.93
C SER A 179 -19.95 -8.98 7.64
N VAL A 180 -19.12 -8.25 6.90
CA VAL A 180 -17.90 -7.64 7.44
C VAL A 180 -17.95 -6.13 7.29
N LEU A 181 -17.73 -5.42 8.39
CA LEU A 181 -17.55 -3.97 8.42
C LEU A 181 -16.08 -3.62 8.58
N ILE A 182 -15.49 -2.97 7.57
CA ILE A 182 -14.09 -2.51 7.59
C ILE A 182 -14.07 -1.05 7.99
N ASN A 183 -13.56 -0.75 9.18
CA ASN A 183 -13.46 0.60 9.72
C ASN A 183 -12.02 1.10 9.64
N GLY A 184 -11.80 2.30 9.11
CA GLY A 184 -10.48 2.92 9.05
C GLY A 184 -10.43 4.20 8.23
N ALA A 185 -9.41 5.01 8.45
CA ALA A 185 -9.21 6.30 7.79
C ALA A 185 -9.20 6.18 6.26
N SER A 186 -9.47 7.30 5.58
CA SER A 186 -9.41 7.33 4.12
C SER A 186 -7.99 6.99 3.62
N GLY A 187 -7.91 6.25 2.51
CA GLY A 187 -6.64 5.87 1.87
C GLY A 187 -5.85 4.77 2.57
N THR A 188 -6.38 4.07 3.58
CA THR A 188 -5.70 2.97 4.29
C THR A 188 -5.65 1.65 3.53
N GLY A 189 -6.47 1.50 2.46
CA GLY A 189 -6.55 0.27 1.66
C GLY A 189 -7.72 -0.65 2.01
N LYS A 190 -8.86 -0.10 2.45
CA LYS A 190 -10.07 -0.86 2.81
C LYS A 190 -10.60 -1.73 1.67
N GLU A 191 -10.62 -1.21 0.44
CA GLU A 191 -11.04 -1.94 -0.76
C GLU A 191 -10.17 -3.17 -1.01
N TYR A 192 -8.84 -3.04 -0.82
CA TYR A 192 -7.94 -4.17 -0.93
C TYR A 192 -8.28 -5.30 0.06
N VAL A 193 -8.55 -4.94 1.32
CA VAL A 193 -8.94 -5.93 2.35
C VAL A 193 -10.27 -6.58 1.98
N ALA A 194 -11.24 -5.84 1.42
CA ALA A 194 -12.50 -6.41 0.94
C ALA A 194 -12.28 -7.42 -0.21
N HIS A 195 -11.41 -7.09 -1.17
CA HIS A 195 -10.98 -8.01 -2.23
C HIS A 195 -10.32 -9.27 -1.65
N ARG A 196 -9.45 -9.11 -0.65
CA ARG A 196 -8.77 -10.23 -0.01
C ARG A 196 -9.73 -11.16 0.72
N ILE A 197 -10.74 -10.60 1.42
CA ILE A 197 -11.82 -11.37 2.04
C ILE A 197 -12.57 -12.20 0.99
N HIS A 198 -12.89 -11.61 -0.16
CA HIS A 198 -13.56 -12.32 -1.24
C HIS A 198 -12.69 -13.45 -1.80
N GLN A 199 -11.42 -13.20 -2.12
CA GLN A 199 -10.46 -14.18 -2.65
C GLN A 199 -10.25 -15.39 -1.74
N LEU A 200 -10.26 -15.19 -0.42
CA LEU A 200 -10.11 -16.25 0.58
C LEU A 200 -11.45 -16.90 0.98
N SER A 201 -12.56 -16.44 0.41
CA SER A 201 -13.90 -16.95 0.71
C SER A 201 -14.27 -18.16 -0.14
N LYS A 202 -15.35 -18.83 0.24
CA LYS A 202 -15.98 -19.90 -0.57
C LYS A 202 -16.62 -19.37 -1.87
N ARG A 203 -16.61 -18.05 -2.08
CA ARG A 203 -17.18 -17.36 -3.25
C ARG A 203 -16.09 -16.72 -4.13
N ALA A 204 -14.84 -17.16 -4.01
CA ALA A 204 -13.70 -16.60 -4.73
C ALA A 204 -13.87 -16.61 -6.26
N ASP A 205 -14.56 -17.62 -6.80
CA ASP A 205 -14.83 -17.78 -8.24
C ASP A 205 -16.13 -17.09 -8.69
N LYS A 206 -16.81 -16.36 -7.79
CA LYS A 206 -18.08 -15.69 -8.03
C LYS A 206 -17.85 -14.18 -8.22
N PRO A 207 -18.86 -13.42 -8.72
CA PRO A 207 -18.72 -11.99 -8.91
C PRO A 207 -18.34 -11.24 -7.62
N PHE A 208 -17.43 -10.27 -7.76
CA PHE A 208 -17.15 -9.25 -6.75
C PHE A 208 -17.56 -7.91 -7.34
N ILE A 209 -18.61 -7.31 -6.79
CA ILE A 209 -19.11 -6.00 -7.24
C ILE A 209 -18.83 -4.98 -6.16
N ALA A 210 -18.14 -3.90 -6.54
CA ALA A 210 -17.79 -2.80 -5.65
C ALA A 210 -18.60 -1.55 -5.99
N ILE A 211 -19.15 -0.90 -4.97
CA ILE A 211 -19.87 0.37 -5.07
C ILE A 211 -19.25 1.36 -4.08
N ASP A 212 -18.89 2.53 -4.58
CA ASP A 212 -18.57 3.69 -3.76
C ASP A 212 -19.85 4.50 -3.52
N CYS A 213 -20.40 4.39 -2.31
CA CYS A 213 -21.65 5.06 -1.92
C CYS A 213 -21.52 6.58 -1.90
N GLY A 214 -20.30 7.12 -1.75
CA GLY A 214 -20.05 8.56 -1.77
C GLY A 214 -20.05 9.17 -3.18
N SER A 215 -19.78 8.36 -4.21
CA SER A 215 -19.71 8.82 -5.60
C SER A 215 -21.08 8.83 -6.32
N ILE A 216 -22.09 8.14 -5.78
CA ILE A 216 -23.40 8.00 -6.42
C ILE A 216 -24.32 9.14 -6.00
N PRO A 217 -24.92 9.89 -6.95
CA PRO A 217 -25.99 10.85 -6.63
C PRO A 217 -27.15 10.17 -5.88
N LYS A 218 -27.66 10.81 -4.84
CA LYS A 218 -28.70 10.22 -3.95
C LYS A 218 -29.94 9.76 -4.73
N GLU A 219 -30.32 10.49 -5.77
CA GLU A 219 -31.47 10.19 -6.62
C GLU A 219 -31.29 8.92 -7.46
N LEU A 220 -30.06 8.56 -7.77
CA LEU A 220 -29.72 7.38 -8.58
C LEU A 220 -29.34 6.16 -7.71
N ALA A 221 -29.08 6.36 -6.44
CA ALA A 221 -28.58 5.29 -5.57
C ALA A 221 -29.49 4.06 -5.57
N ALA A 222 -30.81 4.23 -5.41
CA ALA A 222 -31.75 3.11 -5.44
C ALA A 222 -31.68 2.34 -6.77
N SER A 223 -31.53 3.04 -7.90
CA SER A 223 -31.39 2.41 -9.22
C SER A 223 -30.06 1.67 -9.38
N GLU A 224 -28.95 2.21 -8.89
CA GLU A 224 -27.64 1.54 -8.94
C GLU A 224 -27.61 0.28 -8.06
N PHE A 225 -28.22 0.31 -6.87
CA PHE A 225 -28.28 -0.83 -5.96
C PHE A 225 -29.24 -1.92 -6.42
N PHE A 226 -30.49 -1.54 -6.74
CA PHE A 226 -31.59 -2.51 -6.91
C PHE A 226 -32.02 -2.67 -8.36
N GLY A 227 -31.53 -1.81 -9.28
CA GLY A 227 -31.94 -1.77 -10.67
C GLY A 227 -33.23 -0.99 -10.90
N HIS A 228 -33.62 -0.84 -12.16
CA HIS A 228 -34.85 -0.18 -12.54
C HIS A 228 -35.45 -0.80 -13.81
N VAL A 229 -36.75 -0.63 -13.98
CA VAL A 229 -37.45 -0.96 -15.23
C VAL A 229 -37.63 0.29 -16.08
N LYS A 230 -37.71 0.11 -17.38
CA LYS A 230 -37.94 1.18 -18.37
C LYS A 230 -39.14 2.05 -17.96
N GLY A 231 -38.96 3.38 -18.01
CA GLY A 231 -40.01 4.35 -17.70
C GLY A 231 -40.25 4.62 -16.22
N SER A 232 -39.42 4.08 -15.31
CA SER A 232 -39.59 4.26 -13.87
C SER A 232 -39.25 5.68 -13.38
N PHE A 233 -38.43 6.42 -14.11
CA PHE A 233 -38.11 7.83 -13.89
C PHE A 233 -37.67 8.52 -15.18
N THR A 234 -37.58 9.85 -15.18
CA THR A 234 -37.11 10.64 -16.35
C THR A 234 -35.65 10.27 -16.67
N GLY A 235 -35.44 9.56 -17.79
CA GLY A 235 -34.11 9.05 -18.21
C GLY A 235 -33.99 7.53 -18.16
N ALA A 236 -34.96 6.81 -17.60
CA ALA A 236 -34.98 5.33 -17.60
C ALA A 236 -35.43 4.80 -18.98
N LEU A 237 -34.52 4.84 -19.95
CA LEU A 237 -34.78 4.47 -21.37
C LEU A 237 -34.87 2.94 -21.54
N ASN A 238 -34.16 2.15 -20.74
CA ASN A 238 -34.07 0.70 -20.77
C ASN A 238 -34.16 0.13 -19.36
N ASP A 239 -34.38 -1.19 -19.24
CA ASP A 239 -34.19 -1.90 -17.99
C ASP A 239 -32.70 -1.95 -17.63
N LYS A 240 -32.36 -1.76 -16.36
CA LYS A 240 -30.99 -1.90 -15.85
C LYS A 240 -30.97 -2.80 -14.63
N PRO A 241 -30.16 -3.90 -14.63
CA PRO A 241 -29.93 -4.67 -13.42
C PRO A 241 -29.18 -3.83 -12.38
N GLY A 242 -29.48 -4.02 -11.10
CA GLY A 242 -28.75 -3.37 -10.01
C GLY A 242 -27.62 -4.25 -9.50
N ALA A 243 -26.73 -3.64 -8.70
CA ALA A 243 -25.56 -4.30 -8.16
C ALA A 243 -25.89 -5.57 -7.34
N PHE A 244 -27.02 -5.64 -6.67
CA PHE A 244 -27.46 -6.86 -6.00
C PHE A 244 -27.70 -8.03 -6.97
N VAL A 245 -28.21 -7.76 -8.16
CA VAL A 245 -28.40 -8.79 -9.19
C VAL A 245 -27.06 -9.20 -9.78
N GLU A 246 -26.20 -8.23 -10.06
CA GLU A 246 -24.86 -8.47 -10.61
C GLU A 246 -23.96 -9.25 -9.64
N ALA A 247 -24.09 -8.98 -8.32
CA ALA A 247 -23.34 -9.66 -7.26
C ALA A 247 -23.94 -11.00 -6.86
N ASN A 248 -25.02 -11.46 -7.49
CA ASN A 248 -25.75 -12.65 -7.06
C ASN A 248 -24.84 -13.90 -7.04
N GLY A 249 -24.88 -14.65 -5.94
CA GLY A 249 -24.00 -15.77 -5.65
C GLY A 249 -22.58 -15.37 -5.16
N GLY A 250 -22.23 -14.08 -5.28
CA GLY A 250 -20.90 -13.53 -5.01
C GLY A 250 -20.83 -12.64 -3.77
N THR A 251 -20.06 -11.56 -3.90
CA THR A 251 -19.81 -10.56 -2.84
C THR A 251 -20.11 -9.15 -3.33
N LEU A 252 -20.87 -8.40 -2.57
CA LEU A 252 -21.11 -6.98 -2.76
C LEU A 252 -20.25 -6.20 -1.76
N PHE A 253 -19.38 -5.33 -2.26
CA PHE A 253 -18.58 -4.42 -1.46
C PHE A 253 -19.16 -3.02 -1.53
N LEU A 254 -19.43 -2.41 -0.37
CA LEU A 254 -19.95 -1.06 -0.23
C LEU A 254 -18.91 -0.19 0.45
N ASP A 255 -18.22 0.68 -0.28
CA ASP A 255 -17.32 1.67 0.31
C ASP A 255 -18.10 2.92 0.73
N GLU A 256 -17.63 3.58 1.79
CA GLU A 256 -18.24 4.78 2.38
C GLU A 256 -19.75 4.62 2.70
N ILE A 257 -20.12 3.48 3.31
CA ILE A 257 -21.53 3.13 3.59
C ILE A 257 -22.30 4.18 4.42
N GLY A 258 -21.58 5.02 5.19
CA GLY A 258 -22.17 6.13 5.94
C GLY A 258 -22.85 7.19 5.07
N ASN A 259 -22.50 7.28 3.78
CA ASN A 259 -23.04 8.26 2.83
C ASN A 259 -24.41 7.87 2.24
N LEU A 260 -24.93 6.67 2.55
CA LEU A 260 -26.23 6.23 2.04
C LEU A 260 -27.38 7.08 2.54
N SER A 261 -28.31 7.45 1.62
CA SER A 261 -29.57 8.10 2.02
C SER A 261 -30.42 7.16 2.88
N TYR A 262 -31.26 7.75 3.75
CA TYR A 262 -32.09 6.99 4.69
C TYR A 262 -33.02 5.98 3.96
N GLU A 263 -33.53 6.34 2.78
CA GLU A 263 -34.40 5.49 1.98
C GLU A 263 -33.63 4.25 1.45
N VAL A 264 -32.39 4.44 0.98
CA VAL A 264 -31.54 3.34 0.52
C VAL A 264 -31.15 2.43 1.68
N GLN A 265 -30.90 2.97 2.87
CA GLN A 265 -30.64 2.17 4.08
C GLN A 265 -31.81 1.23 4.41
N ILE A 266 -33.07 1.70 4.28
CA ILE A 266 -34.26 0.86 4.50
C ILE A 266 -34.33 -0.30 3.48
N GLN A 267 -34.10 0.01 2.20
CA GLN A 267 -34.15 -0.99 1.15
C GLN A 267 -32.99 -2.00 1.26
N LEU A 268 -31.79 -1.51 1.63
CA LEU A 268 -30.63 -2.36 1.90
C LEU A 268 -30.89 -3.34 3.04
N LEU A 269 -31.46 -2.86 4.16
CA LEU A 269 -31.82 -3.72 5.27
C LEU A 269 -32.79 -4.83 4.87
N ARG A 270 -33.84 -4.49 4.10
CA ARG A 270 -34.79 -5.48 3.58
C ARG A 270 -34.11 -6.51 2.69
N ALA A 271 -33.27 -6.06 1.75
CA ALA A 271 -32.52 -6.94 0.87
C ALA A 271 -31.64 -7.95 1.64
N LEU A 272 -31.02 -7.50 2.74
CA LEU A 272 -30.18 -8.37 3.59
C LEU A 272 -30.97 -9.32 4.48
N GLN A 273 -32.20 -8.95 4.88
CA GLN A 273 -33.06 -9.77 5.75
C GLN A 273 -33.87 -10.79 4.95
N GLU A 274 -34.51 -10.31 3.87
CA GLU A 274 -35.47 -11.11 3.09
C GLU A 274 -34.79 -11.85 1.93
N ARG A 275 -33.53 -11.53 1.60
CA ARG A 275 -32.79 -12.01 0.43
C ARG A 275 -33.55 -11.80 -0.87
N ARG A 276 -34.26 -10.70 -0.95
CA ARG A 276 -35.04 -10.25 -2.11
C ARG A 276 -34.89 -8.79 -2.31
N ILE A 277 -34.90 -8.38 -3.57
CA ILE A 277 -34.90 -6.98 -3.96
C ILE A 277 -36.06 -6.70 -4.90
N ARG A 278 -36.40 -5.41 -5.00
CA ARG A 278 -37.44 -4.93 -5.94
C ARG A 278 -36.84 -3.79 -6.76
N PRO A 279 -36.71 -3.98 -8.09
CA PRO A 279 -36.25 -2.88 -8.96
C PRO A 279 -37.17 -1.68 -8.93
N VAL A 280 -36.61 -0.47 -9.10
CA VAL A 280 -37.35 0.78 -9.12
C VAL A 280 -38.40 0.74 -10.25
N GLY A 281 -39.65 1.05 -9.93
CA GLY A 281 -40.76 0.99 -10.89
C GLY A 281 -41.34 -0.40 -11.13
N SER A 282 -40.84 -1.45 -10.47
CA SER A 282 -41.33 -2.83 -10.60
C SER A 282 -42.02 -3.31 -9.32
N ASN A 283 -43.06 -4.12 -9.48
CA ASN A 283 -43.66 -4.87 -8.37
C ASN A 283 -43.11 -6.31 -8.25
N LYS A 284 -42.22 -6.74 -9.14
CA LYS A 284 -41.64 -8.07 -9.14
C LYS A 284 -40.46 -8.13 -8.20
N GLU A 285 -40.47 -9.09 -7.29
CA GLU A 285 -39.32 -9.39 -6.41
C GLU A 285 -38.33 -10.32 -7.12
N ILE A 286 -37.04 -10.11 -6.88
CA ILE A 286 -35.94 -10.89 -7.38
C ILE A 286 -35.19 -11.47 -6.18
N GLU A 287 -35.03 -12.79 -6.12
CA GLU A 287 -34.22 -13.45 -5.09
C GLU A 287 -32.73 -13.21 -5.34
N VAL A 288 -32.00 -12.88 -4.27
CA VAL A 288 -30.56 -12.60 -4.33
C VAL A 288 -29.83 -13.26 -3.16
N ASP A 289 -28.71 -13.90 -3.42
CA ASP A 289 -27.81 -14.46 -2.41
C ASP A 289 -26.46 -13.74 -2.49
N VAL A 290 -26.30 -12.70 -1.70
CA VAL A 290 -25.11 -11.83 -1.72
C VAL A 290 -24.44 -11.81 -0.36
N ARG A 291 -23.12 -12.02 -0.32
CA ARG A 291 -22.30 -11.72 0.85
C ARG A 291 -21.98 -10.24 0.88
N LEU A 292 -22.23 -9.57 2.00
CA LEU A 292 -21.93 -8.16 2.15
C LEU A 292 -20.58 -7.95 2.83
N VAL A 293 -19.74 -7.09 2.23
CA VAL A 293 -18.58 -6.47 2.86
C VAL A 293 -18.78 -4.96 2.75
N SER A 294 -18.65 -4.22 3.83
CA SER A 294 -18.84 -2.77 3.84
C SER A 294 -17.64 -2.07 4.45
N ALA A 295 -17.39 -0.84 4.04
CA ALA A 295 -16.30 -0.03 4.58
C ALA A 295 -16.78 1.38 4.91
N THR A 296 -16.14 1.97 5.93
CA THR A 296 -16.41 3.36 6.35
C THR A 296 -15.16 3.99 6.96
N ASN A 297 -15.05 5.30 6.81
CA ASN A 297 -14.10 6.14 7.54
C ASN A 297 -14.79 6.95 8.66
N GLU A 298 -16.11 6.86 8.77
CA GLU A 298 -16.92 7.58 9.74
C GLU A 298 -17.23 6.74 10.98
N ASN A 299 -17.54 7.41 12.08
CA ASN A 299 -18.08 6.77 13.27
C ASN A 299 -19.60 6.57 13.10
N LEU A 300 -20.01 5.36 12.69
CA LEU A 300 -21.43 5.04 12.48
C LEU A 300 -22.27 5.15 13.75
N GLN A 301 -21.70 4.93 14.95
CA GLN A 301 -22.45 5.12 16.21
C GLN A 301 -22.84 6.58 16.41
N GLN A 302 -21.93 7.52 16.14
CA GLN A 302 -22.26 8.93 16.16
C GLN A 302 -23.25 9.32 15.05
N ALA A 303 -23.21 8.65 13.90
CA ALA A 303 -24.19 8.87 12.83
C ALA A 303 -25.58 8.37 13.24
N ILE A 304 -25.67 7.28 14.00
CA ILE A 304 -26.93 6.77 14.59
C ILE A 304 -27.49 7.78 15.59
N GLU A 305 -26.67 8.28 16.52
CA GLU A 305 -27.10 9.29 17.51
C GLU A 305 -27.65 10.57 16.85
N LYS A 306 -27.10 10.95 15.69
CA LYS A 306 -27.54 12.09 14.87
C LYS A 306 -28.73 11.79 13.96
N GLY A 307 -29.23 10.55 13.93
CA GLY A 307 -30.33 10.13 13.06
C GLY A 307 -29.97 10.00 11.58
N ASN A 308 -28.68 10.03 11.22
CA ASN A 308 -28.19 9.91 9.84
C ASN A 308 -28.00 8.46 9.40
N PHE A 309 -27.87 7.52 10.33
CA PHE A 309 -27.72 6.10 10.06
C PHE A 309 -28.66 5.28 10.95
N ARG A 310 -29.19 4.19 10.39
CA ARG A 310 -30.14 3.33 11.13
C ARG A 310 -29.42 2.33 12.00
N GLU A 311 -29.85 2.18 13.23
CA GLU A 311 -29.30 1.24 14.20
C GLU A 311 -29.51 -0.22 13.77
N ASP A 312 -30.70 -0.55 13.23
CA ASP A 312 -31.02 -1.90 12.76
C ASP A 312 -30.15 -2.35 11.58
N LEU A 313 -29.86 -1.45 10.65
CA LEU A 313 -28.91 -1.70 9.57
C LEU A 313 -27.50 -1.87 10.11
N TYR A 314 -27.07 -1.03 11.05
CA TYR A 314 -25.74 -1.14 11.65
C TYR A 314 -25.53 -2.54 12.25
N HIS A 315 -26.47 -3.05 13.03
CA HIS A 315 -26.35 -4.40 13.62
C HIS A 315 -26.34 -5.51 12.55
N ARG A 316 -27.00 -5.31 11.42
CA ARG A 316 -27.00 -6.31 10.33
C ARG A 316 -25.72 -6.35 9.54
N ILE A 317 -25.03 -5.21 9.34
CA ILE A 317 -23.78 -5.14 8.57
C ILE A 317 -22.55 -5.36 9.46
N ASN A 318 -22.66 -5.17 10.76
CA ASN A 318 -21.57 -5.26 11.73
C ASN A 318 -21.58 -6.59 12.50
N GLU A 319 -21.68 -7.72 11.77
CA GLU A 319 -21.51 -9.05 12.35
C GLU A 319 -20.05 -9.33 12.71
N PHE A 320 -19.11 -8.76 11.94
CA PHE A 320 -17.67 -8.81 12.20
C PHE A 320 -17.02 -7.47 11.82
N THR A 321 -16.32 -6.86 12.76
CA THR A 321 -15.60 -5.59 12.51
C THR A 321 -14.11 -5.85 12.28
N LEU A 322 -13.56 -5.28 11.19
CA LEU A 322 -12.13 -5.18 10.94
C LEU A 322 -11.68 -3.73 11.09
N ARG A 323 -10.67 -3.48 11.92
CA ARG A 323 -10.05 -2.17 12.03
C ARG A 323 -8.82 -2.10 11.12
N MET A 324 -8.85 -1.18 10.15
CA MET A 324 -7.68 -0.88 9.32
C MET A 324 -6.73 0.05 10.08
N PRO A 325 -5.48 -0.36 10.33
CA PRO A 325 -4.50 0.54 10.93
C PRO A 325 -4.14 1.67 9.96
N ALA A 326 -3.98 2.88 10.49
CA ALA A 326 -3.42 3.99 9.72
C ALA A 326 -1.94 3.71 9.39
N LEU A 327 -1.42 4.34 8.32
CA LEU A 327 -0.04 4.08 7.89
C LEU A 327 0.98 4.45 8.97
N LYS A 328 0.71 5.48 9.78
CA LYS A 328 1.51 5.87 10.95
C LYS A 328 1.57 4.81 12.06
N GLU A 329 0.59 3.90 12.14
CA GLU A 329 0.54 2.81 13.12
C GLU A 329 1.31 1.57 12.64
N ARG A 330 1.78 1.58 11.38
CA ARG A 330 2.56 0.52 10.73
C ARG A 330 3.77 1.09 9.98
N GLN A 331 4.60 1.81 10.71
CA GLN A 331 5.76 2.53 10.14
C GLN A 331 6.75 1.59 9.43
N GLU A 332 6.88 0.36 9.89
CA GLU A 332 7.70 -0.69 9.28
C GLU A 332 7.27 -0.99 7.83
N ASP A 333 5.98 -0.83 7.51
CA ASP A 333 5.44 -1.10 6.19
C ASP A 333 5.61 0.07 5.20
N ILE A 334 6.01 1.27 5.67
CA ILE A 334 6.04 2.47 4.81
C ILE A 334 6.98 2.28 3.62
N LEU A 335 8.21 1.83 3.85
CA LEU A 335 9.17 1.61 2.76
C LEU A 335 8.76 0.44 1.87
N LEU A 336 8.15 -0.58 2.44
CA LEU A 336 7.58 -1.71 1.72
C LEU A 336 6.54 -1.21 0.69
N PHE A 337 5.57 -0.40 1.13
CA PHE A 337 4.57 0.18 0.24
C PHE A 337 5.15 1.22 -0.72
N ALA A 338 6.10 2.05 -0.26
CA ALA A 338 6.74 3.05 -1.12
C ALA A 338 7.43 2.39 -2.31
N ASN A 339 8.16 1.34 -2.07
CA ASN A 339 8.85 0.56 -3.08
C ASN A 339 7.88 -0.13 -4.04
N PHE A 340 6.82 -0.73 -3.51
CA PHE A 340 5.75 -1.33 -4.33
C PHE A 340 5.10 -0.29 -5.27
N PHE A 341 4.84 0.93 -4.78
CA PHE A 341 4.30 2.00 -5.61
C PHE A 341 5.34 2.55 -6.60
N LEU A 342 6.63 2.51 -6.27
CA LEU A 342 7.69 2.84 -7.20
C LEU A 342 7.73 1.86 -8.38
N ASP A 343 7.61 0.55 -8.12
CA ASP A 343 7.54 -0.46 -9.17
C ASP A 343 6.31 -0.26 -10.08
N GLN A 344 5.16 0.06 -9.48
CA GLN A 344 3.98 0.41 -10.27
C GLN A 344 4.20 1.66 -11.12
N ALA A 345 4.75 2.72 -10.51
CA ALA A 345 5.02 3.98 -11.20
C ALA A 345 6.06 3.82 -12.31
N ASN A 346 7.10 3.01 -12.11
CA ASN A 346 8.08 2.67 -13.14
C ASN A 346 7.41 2.07 -14.38
N ARG A 347 6.50 1.10 -14.19
CA ARG A 347 5.75 0.47 -15.30
C ARG A 347 4.78 1.43 -15.98
N GLU A 348 4.04 2.24 -15.20
CA GLU A 348 3.05 3.17 -15.74
C GLU A 348 3.67 4.34 -16.50
N LEU A 349 4.86 4.80 -16.08
CA LEU A 349 5.54 6.00 -16.61
C LEU A 349 6.72 5.67 -17.54
N ASP A 350 6.93 4.37 -17.84
CA ASP A 350 8.08 3.86 -18.59
C ASP A 350 9.41 4.40 -18.05
N ARG A 351 9.55 4.34 -16.69
CA ARG A 351 10.74 4.78 -15.96
C ARG A 351 11.40 3.55 -15.32
N GLN A 352 12.66 3.73 -14.88
CA GLN A 352 13.48 2.63 -14.38
C GLN A 352 14.30 3.09 -13.18
N LEU A 353 13.64 3.61 -12.16
CA LEU A 353 14.30 4.01 -10.93
C LEU A 353 14.56 2.80 -10.05
N ILE A 354 15.73 2.77 -9.42
CA ILE A 354 16.20 1.63 -8.62
C ILE A 354 15.59 1.65 -7.21
N GLY A 355 15.32 2.85 -6.67
CA GLY A 355 14.83 3.01 -5.29
C GLY A 355 14.85 4.45 -4.82
N PHE A 356 14.94 4.62 -3.50
CA PHE A 356 15.04 5.90 -2.80
C PHE A 356 16.46 6.06 -2.24
N ASP A 357 16.99 7.28 -2.20
CA ASP A 357 18.21 7.54 -1.46
C ASP A 357 17.96 7.51 0.06
N THR A 358 19.02 7.59 0.86
CA THR A 358 18.93 7.51 2.33
C THR A 358 18.09 8.63 2.93
N ALA A 359 18.25 9.86 2.42
CA ALA A 359 17.50 11.01 2.91
C ALA A 359 16.01 10.91 2.58
N ALA A 360 15.68 10.46 1.35
CA ALA A 360 14.30 10.20 0.94
C ALA A 360 13.67 9.07 1.76
N SER A 361 14.40 7.97 1.99
CA SER A 361 13.93 6.84 2.80
C SER A 361 13.61 7.26 4.24
N GLN A 362 14.46 8.06 4.87
CA GLN A 362 14.22 8.59 6.22
C GLN A 362 13.02 9.53 6.25
N ALA A 363 12.89 10.43 5.27
CA ALA A 363 11.74 11.32 5.18
C ALA A 363 10.43 10.56 5.02
N LEU A 364 10.40 9.51 4.19
CA LEU A 364 9.23 8.64 4.02
C LEU A 364 8.82 7.98 5.35
N GLN A 365 9.78 7.46 6.13
CA GLN A 365 9.51 6.79 7.41
C GLN A 365 9.04 7.74 8.51
N THR A 366 9.53 8.98 8.53
CA THR A 366 9.23 9.95 9.60
C THR A 366 7.96 10.74 9.36
N TYR A 367 7.47 10.79 8.13
CA TYR A 367 6.27 11.56 7.80
C TYR A 367 5.00 10.90 8.34
N SER A 368 4.00 11.70 8.74
CA SER A 368 2.79 11.24 9.46
C SER A 368 1.72 10.59 8.57
N TRP A 369 1.81 10.78 7.25
CA TRP A 369 0.92 10.21 6.24
C TRP A 369 -0.58 10.42 6.52
N PRO A 370 -1.08 11.65 6.64
CA PRO A 370 -2.50 11.90 6.91
C PRO A 370 -3.44 11.32 5.84
N GLY A 371 -2.98 11.25 4.58
CA GLY A 371 -3.71 10.60 3.47
C GLY A 371 -3.34 9.13 3.25
N ASN A 372 -2.62 8.51 4.19
CA ASN A 372 -2.25 7.09 4.19
C ASN A 372 -1.63 6.60 2.86
N LEU A 373 -1.97 5.40 2.41
CA LEU A 373 -1.43 4.79 1.18
C LEU A 373 -1.80 5.57 -0.09
N ARG A 374 -2.97 6.25 -0.11
CA ARG A 374 -3.36 7.08 -1.26
C ARG A 374 -2.40 8.26 -1.44
N GLN A 375 -2.02 8.92 -0.35
CA GLN A 375 -1.03 10.01 -0.39
C GLN A 375 0.35 9.47 -0.74
N LEU A 376 0.79 8.39 -0.11
CA LEU A 376 2.08 7.75 -0.40
C LEU A 376 2.20 7.39 -1.89
N LYS A 377 1.20 6.71 -2.46
CA LYS A 377 1.16 6.36 -3.88
C LYS A 377 1.31 7.59 -4.79
N ASN A 378 0.57 8.66 -4.51
CA ASN A 378 0.60 9.88 -5.32
C ASN A 378 1.96 10.59 -5.24
N ILE A 379 2.56 10.68 -4.05
CA ILE A 379 3.89 11.29 -3.86
C ILE A 379 4.95 10.47 -4.57
N VAL A 380 4.96 9.15 -4.41
CA VAL A 380 5.92 8.27 -5.09
C VAL A 380 5.77 8.36 -6.60
N LYS A 381 4.55 8.31 -7.14
CA LYS A 381 4.30 8.44 -8.58
C LYS A 381 4.79 9.79 -9.13
N ARG A 382 4.53 10.89 -8.42
CA ARG A 382 5.02 12.23 -8.78
C ARG A 382 6.54 12.29 -8.74
N ALA A 383 7.16 11.77 -7.68
CA ALA A 383 8.62 11.73 -7.54
C ALA A 383 9.28 10.87 -8.64
N THR A 384 8.67 9.75 -9.01
CA THR A 384 9.13 8.90 -10.13
C THR A 384 9.16 9.68 -11.45
N LEU A 385 8.13 10.51 -11.71
CA LEU A 385 8.09 11.35 -12.92
C LEU A 385 9.18 12.42 -12.92
N LEU A 386 9.45 13.04 -11.76
CA LEU A 386 10.38 14.17 -11.61
C LEU A 386 11.84 13.74 -11.48
N ALA A 387 12.12 12.50 -11.12
CA ALA A 387 13.47 12.01 -10.86
C ALA A 387 14.40 12.19 -12.06
N GLN A 388 15.57 12.77 -11.81
CA GLN A 388 16.63 13.02 -12.79
C GLN A 388 17.78 12.00 -12.69
N SER A 389 17.80 11.21 -11.63
CA SER A 389 18.79 10.18 -11.35
C SER A 389 18.15 8.79 -11.28
N ASN A 390 18.95 7.75 -11.05
CA ASN A 390 18.45 6.39 -10.88
C ASN A 390 17.77 6.15 -9.52
N PHE A 391 17.87 7.10 -8.60
CA PHE A 391 17.22 7.07 -7.29
C PHE A 391 16.38 8.32 -7.07
N ILE A 392 15.25 8.16 -6.40
CA ILE A 392 14.44 9.29 -5.93
C ILE A 392 15.15 9.90 -4.74
N THR A 393 15.42 11.21 -4.82
CA THR A 393 16.01 11.99 -3.73
C THR A 393 14.92 12.73 -2.94
N LEU A 394 15.31 13.31 -1.79
CA LEU A 394 14.39 14.10 -0.98
C LEU A 394 13.79 15.29 -1.75
N ALA A 395 14.51 15.84 -2.73
CA ALA A 395 14.03 16.97 -3.53
C ALA A 395 12.81 16.61 -4.38
N GLU A 396 12.76 15.43 -4.97
CA GLU A 396 11.63 14.98 -5.80
C GLU A 396 10.41 14.55 -4.98
N LEU A 397 10.59 14.15 -3.71
CA LEU A 397 9.46 13.82 -2.82
C LEU A 397 8.58 15.04 -2.49
N GLY A 398 9.15 16.25 -2.61
CA GLY A 398 8.42 17.52 -2.42
C GLY A 398 8.61 18.14 -1.03
N TYR A 399 8.22 19.39 -0.93
CA TYR A 399 8.41 20.22 0.27
C TYR A 399 7.64 19.67 1.50
N GLU A 400 6.56 18.95 1.30
CA GLU A 400 5.76 18.38 2.39
C GLU A 400 6.56 17.43 3.30
N LEU A 401 7.53 16.70 2.72
CA LEU A 401 8.40 15.77 3.44
C LEU A 401 9.72 16.43 3.88
N GLN A 402 10.03 17.65 3.40
CA GLN A 402 11.27 18.36 3.73
C GLN A 402 11.15 19.17 5.01
N GLU A 403 9.96 19.61 5.40
CA GLU A 403 9.76 20.28 6.67
C GLU A 403 9.81 19.27 7.83
N PRO A 404 10.67 19.47 8.85
CA PRO A 404 10.54 18.74 10.10
C PRO A 404 9.12 19.02 10.61
N ILE A 405 8.39 17.97 10.98
CA ILE A 405 7.05 18.06 11.56
C ILE A 405 7.14 19.04 12.74
N ARG A 406 6.90 20.32 12.49
CA ARG A 406 6.41 21.19 13.53
C ARG A 406 5.10 20.53 13.91
N SER A 407 5.08 19.89 15.08
CA SER A 407 3.86 19.40 15.69
C SER A 407 2.86 20.56 15.64
N ALA A 408 2.07 20.57 14.57
CA ALA A 408 0.81 21.26 14.58
C ALA A 408 0.00 20.45 15.59
N GLY A 409 0.15 20.81 16.87
CA GLY A 409 -0.89 20.56 17.83
C GLY A 409 -2.19 20.95 17.14
N PRO A 410 -3.32 20.31 17.43
CA PRO A 410 -4.58 20.60 16.77
C PRO A 410 -4.72 22.11 16.79
N GLN A 411 -4.48 22.77 15.66
CA GLN A 411 -5.04 24.09 15.43
C GLN A 411 -6.54 23.78 15.35
N THR A 412 -7.15 23.70 16.51
CA THR A 412 -8.54 24.03 16.65
C THR A 412 -8.64 25.42 16.04
N PHE A 413 -9.10 25.44 14.78
CA PHE A 413 -9.72 26.63 14.25
C PHE A 413 -10.97 26.86 15.10
N SER A 414 -10.78 27.29 16.36
CA SER A 414 -11.79 27.99 17.08
C SER A 414 -11.97 29.29 16.31
N LEU A 415 -13.09 29.43 15.69
CA LEU A 415 -13.50 30.58 14.89
C LEU A 415 -13.47 31.90 15.69
N HIS A 416 -13.08 31.90 16.97
CA HIS A 416 -13.00 33.08 17.84
C HIS A 416 -11.96 32.87 18.97
N ASP A 417 -10.67 32.93 18.65
CA ASP A 417 -9.71 33.39 19.65
C ASP A 417 -9.43 34.89 19.37
N GLU A 418 -10.37 35.71 19.84
CA GLU A 418 -10.33 37.16 19.69
C GLU A 418 -9.04 37.75 20.25
N ALA A 419 -8.49 37.18 21.31
CA ALA A 419 -7.24 37.63 21.92
C ALA A 419 -6.02 37.38 21.03
N ALA A 420 -5.92 36.23 20.40
CA ALA A 420 -4.83 35.91 19.48
C ALA A 420 -4.94 36.68 18.17
N GLU A 421 -6.14 36.91 17.66
CA GLU A 421 -6.37 37.73 16.47
C GLU A 421 -6.01 39.21 16.72
N LYS A 422 -6.46 39.76 17.82
CA LYS A 422 -6.09 41.14 18.26
C LYS A 422 -4.59 41.32 18.36
N LYS A 423 -3.90 40.33 18.95
CA LYS A 423 -2.42 40.37 19.08
C LYS A 423 -1.71 40.39 17.72
N ARG A 424 -2.12 39.56 16.77
CA ARG A 424 -1.57 39.52 15.41
C ARG A 424 -1.79 40.82 14.64
N ILE A 425 -2.96 41.45 14.80
CA ILE A 425 -3.27 42.72 14.16
C ILE A 425 -2.36 43.83 14.75
N LEU A 426 -2.17 43.87 16.06
CA LEU A 426 -1.28 44.83 16.71
C LEU A 426 0.18 44.64 16.29
N GLU A 427 0.66 43.42 16.20
CA GLU A 427 2.01 43.10 15.72
C GLU A 427 2.22 43.55 14.27
N ALA A 428 1.27 43.29 13.38
CA ALA A 428 1.33 43.69 11.99
C ALA A 428 1.33 45.22 11.83
N LEU A 429 0.52 45.94 12.62
CA LEU A 429 0.50 47.38 12.64
C LEU A 429 1.84 47.94 13.14
N LYS A 430 2.41 47.35 14.20
CA LYS A 430 3.71 47.77 14.74
C LYS A 430 4.85 47.56 13.73
N GLN A 431 4.87 46.41 13.02
CA GLN A 431 5.86 46.11 11.97
C GLN A 431 5.76 47.04 10.76
N THR A 432 4.57 47.54 10.47
CA THR A 432 4.31 48.39 9.30
C THR A 432 4.25 49.86 9.62
N GLY A 433 4.64 50.27 10.86
CA GLY A 433 4.62 51.68 11.30
C GLY A 433 3.20 52.26 11.24
N ASN A 434 2.17 51.54 11.68
CA ASN A 434 0.75 51.92 11.64
C ASN A 434 0.17 52.12 10.20
N ASN A 435 0.85 51.66 9.18
CA ASN A 435 0.32 51.71 7.83
C ASN A 435 -0.71 50.59 7.59
N LYS A 436 -1.98 50.94 7.72
CA LYS A 436 -3.11 50.01 7.65
C LYS A 436 -3.20 49.25 6.30
N SER A 437 -2.73 49.84 5.19
CA SER A 437 -2.70 49.19 3.88
C SER A 437 -1.61 48.12 3.79
N LYS A 438 -0.40 48.40 4.31
CA LYS A 438 0.70 47.44 4.37
C LYS A 438 0.43 46.34 5.39
N ALA A 439 -0.22 46.67 6.51
CA ALA A 439 -0.63 45.69 7.52
C ALA A 439 -1.69 44.69 6.97
N ALA A 440 -2.64 45.15 6.16
CA ALA A 440 -3.60 44.28 5.50
C ALA A 440 -2.93 43.27 4.54
N ILE A 441 -1.95 43.72 3.76
CA ILE A 441 -1.15 42.85 2.88
C ILE A 441 -0.33 41.85 3.71
N LEU A 442 0.30 42.28 4.80
CA LEU A 442 1.09 41.40 5.66
C LEU A 442 0.25 40.34 6.35
N LEU A 443 -1.02 40.63 6.67
CA LEU A 443 -1.98 39.73 7.29
C LEU A 443 -2.72 38.86 6.26
N GLY A 444 -2.53 39.07 4.94
CA GLY A 444 -3.23 38.33 3.88
C GLY A 444 -4.73 38.59 3.81
N ILE A 445 -5.21 39.78 4.28
CA ILE A 445 -6.62 40.16 4.27
C ILE A 445 -6.83 41.46 3.49
N ASP A 446 -8.05 41.67 3.01
CA ASP A 446 -8.35 42.93 2.35
C ASP A 446 -8.46 44.09 3.33
N ARG A 447 -8.25 45.31 2.84
CA ARG A 447 -8.20 46.54 3.66
C ARG A 447 -9.52 46.79 4.40
N LYS A 448 -10.66 46.46 3.80
CA LYS A 448 -11.98 46.65 4.40
C LYS A 448 -12.18 45.71 5.60
N THR A 449 -11.76 44.44 5.46
CA THR A 449 -11.77 43.44 6.54
C THR A 449 -10.88 43.88 7.71
N LEU A 450 -9.66 44.43 7.44
CA LEU A 450 -8.81 44.96 8.51
C LEU A 450 -9.48 46.12 9.25
N TYR A 451 -10.10 47.07 8.52
CA TYR A 451 -10.80 48.20 9.16
C TYR A 451 -11.99 47.73 10.02
N ASN A 452 -12.75 46.78 9.59
CA ASN A 452 -13.83 46.19 10.38
C ASN A 452 -13.32 45.53 11.66
N LYS A 453 -12.20 44.82 11.59
CA LYS A 453 -11.56 44.16 12.74
C LYS A 453 -10.92 45.16 13.70
N LEU A 454 -10.30 46.24 13.22
CA LEU A 454 -9.79 47.33 14.04
C LEU A 454 -10.92 47.97 14.84
N LYS A 455 -12.08 48.19 14.19
CA LYS A 455 -13.27 48.73 14.85
C LYS A 455 -13.88 47.76 15.87
N LEU A 456 -13.87 46.46 15.55
CA LEU A 456 -14.41 45.42 16.44
C LEU A 456 -13.57 45.28 17.72
N TYR A 457 -12.25 45.38 17.60
CA TYR A 457 -11.31 45.24 18.73
C TYR A 457 -10.91 46.54 19.41
N ASP A 458 -11.54 47.65 19.03
CA ASP A 458 -11.27 49.00 19.54
C ASP A 458 -9.75 49.39 19.50
N ILE A 459 -9.13 49.12 18.33
CA ILE A 459 -7.73 49.45 18.06
C ILE A 459 -7.71 50.69 17.18
N GLN A 460 -7.08 51.77 17.69
CA GLN A 460 -6.96 53.07 17.00
C GLN A 460 -5.87 53.07 15.91
#